data_4826a44faa931eac45495a7e65cb3bf0
#
_entry.id   4826a44faa931eac45495a7e65cb3bf0
#
_cell.length_a   1.000
_cell.length_b   1.000
_cell.length_c   1.000
_cell.angle_alpha   90.00
_cell.angle_beta   90.00
_cell.angle_gamma   90.00
#
_symmetry.space_group_name_H-M   'P 1'
#
loop_
_entity.id
_entity.type
_entity.pdbx_description
1 polymer ?
#
loop_
_entity_poly.entity_id
_entity_poly.type
_entity_poly.pdbx_seq_one_letter_code
_entity_poly.pdbx_strand_id
1 'polypeptide(L)'
;MFNEENIKKLDELRKRYPTTQSLVLPVLWMIQEQEGFISEDSMKYAGTLLNIPFSHILGVVTFYTMLQKKAVGKHHVEVCTNVSCMLRGSGKILEHIEKRLGIKPGEVTHDKKWSLAEAECLGSCGTAPMLAIGDEYYENLTLEKIDTLIDSLQ
;
A
#
# COMPACT_ATOMS: atom_id res chain seq x y z
N MET A 1 -15.47 -7.46 -9.95
CA MET A 1 -16.83 -7.28 -9.36
C MET A 1 -16.85 -7.93 -7.99
N PHE A 2 -17.54 -7.32 -7.02
CA PHE A 2 -17.64 -7.85 -5.66
C PHE A 2 -18.25 -9.27 -5.62
N ASN A 3 -17.71 -10.09 -4.73
CA ASN A 3 -18.33 -11.35 -4.34
C ASN A 3 -19.54 -11.08 -3.42
N GLU A 4 -20.31 -12.13 -3.11
CA GLU A 4 -21.52 -12.01 -2.28
C GLU A 4 -21.23 -11.47 -0.86
N GLU A 5 -20.07 -11.79 -0.30
CA GLU A 5 -19.65 -11.32 1.01
C GLU A 5 -19.43 -9.80 1.01
N ASN A 6 -18.72 -9.30 0.00
CA ASN A 6 -18.45 -7.87 -0.16
C ASN A 6 -19.73 -7.07 -0.45
N ILE A 7 -20.70 -7.64 -1.16
CA ILE A 7 -22.00 -7.01 -1.35
C ILE A 7 -22.71 -6.85 0.00
N LYS A 8 -22.75 -7.88 0.83
CA LYS A 8 -23.33 -7.80 2.18
C LYS A 8 -22.62 -6.78 3.07
N LYS A 9 -21.27 -6.77 3.06
CA LYS A 9 -20.49 -5.77 3.79
C LYS A 9 -20.84 -4.35 3.34
N LEU A 10 -20.97 -4.13 2.04
CA LEU A 10 -21.34 -2.81 1.50
C LEU A 10 -22.74 -2.38 1.97
N ASP A 11 -23.71 -3.29 1.98
CA ASP A 11 -25.06 -2.98 2.44
C ASP A 11 -25.09 -2.60 3.94
N GLU A 12 -24.27 -3.22 4.77
CA GLU A 12 -24.09 -2.82 6.17
C GLU A 12 -23.40 -1.45 6.29
N LEU A 13 -22.38 -1.18 5.47
CA LEU A 13 -21.70 0.11 5.45
C LEU A 13 -22.64 1.23 5.02
N ARG A 14 -23.53 1.01 4.06
CA ARG A 14 -24.55 1.98 3.61
C ARG A 14 -25.46 2.44 4.75
N LYS A 15 -25.71 1.60 5.75
CA LYS A 15 -26.52 1.97 6.93
C LYS A 15 -25.77 2.88 7.91
N ARG A 16 -24.42 2.84 7.86
CA ARG A 16 -23.55 3.57 8.80
C ARG A 16 -23.05 4.90 8.25
N TYR A 17 -22.96 5.04 6.94
CA TYR A 17 -22.40 6.22 6.28
C TYR A 17 -23.52 7.11 5.71
N PRO A 18 -23.45 8.43 5.92
CA PRO A 18 -24.54 9.35 5.54
C PRO A 18 -24.64 9.56 4.02
N THR A 19 -23.56 9.33 3.27
CA THR A 19 -23.50 9.57 1.81
C THR A 19 -22.76 8.46 1.10
N THR A 20 -23.05 8.27 -0.18
CA THR A 20 -22.29 7.32 -1.03
C THR A 20 -20.84 7.76 -1.22
N GLN A 21 -20.56 9.06 -1.17
CA GLN A 21 -19.21 9.60 -1.26
C GLN A 21 -18.32 9.14 -0.10
N SER A 22 -18.86 9.03 1.11
CA SER A 22 -18.16 8.51 2.28
C SER A 22 -17.81 7.01 2.16
N LEU A 23 -18.46 6.30 1.23
CA LEU A 23 -18.20 4.87 0.97
C LEU A 23 -17.05 4.62 -0.01
N VAL A 24 -16.49 5.66 -0.64
CA VAL A 24 -15.44 5.49 -1.67
C VAL A 24 -14.24 4.76 -1.11
N LEU A 25 -13.65 5.22 0.01
CA LEU A 25 -12.50 4.56 0.63
C LEU A 25 -12.81 3.13 1.08
N PRO A 26 -13.88 2.84 1.84
CA PRO A 26 -14.24 1.47 2.18
C PRO A 26 -14.39 0.55 0.97
N VAL A 27 -15.04 1.02 -0.10
CA VAL A 27 -15.22 0.23 -1.33
C VAL A 27 -13.88 -0.04 -2.03
N LEU A 28 -13.01 0.95 -2.12
CA LEU A 28 -11.69 0.77 -2.72
C LEU A 28 -10.81 -0.18 -1.92
N TRP A 29 -10.88 -0.13 -0.57
CA TRP A 29 -10.21 -1.12 0.28
C TRP A 29 -10.73 -2.53 0.03
N MET A 30 -12.04 -2.74 0.00
CA MET A 30 -12.64 -4.04 -0.27
C MET A 30 -12.24 -4.58 -1.65
N ILE A 31 -12.09 -3.70 -2.65
CA ILE A 31 -11.58 -4.07 -3.98
C ILE A 31 -10.13 -4.52 -3.86
N GLN A 32 -9.28 -3.74 -3.21
CA GLN A 32 -7.87 -4.06 -3.05
C GLN A 32 -7.65 -5.36 -2.27
N GLU A 33 -8.41 -5.61 -1.21
CA GLU A 33 -8.38 -6.87 -0.46
C GLU A 33 -8.79 -8.06 -1.35
N GLN A 34 -9.77 -7.89 -2.23
CA GLN A 34 -10.26 -8.96 -3.10
C GLN A 34 -9.36 -9.22 -4.31
N GLU A 35 -8.79 -8.16 -4.91
CA GLU A 35 -8.10 -8.23 -6.21
C GLU A 35 -6.58 -8.01 -6.08
N GLY A 36 -6.10 -7.61 -4.90
CA GLY A 36 -4.70 -7.32 -4.61
C GLY A 36 -4.25 -5.91 -5.04
N PHE A 37 -4.97 -5.27 -5.93
CA PHE A 37 -4.74 -3.89 -6.38
C PHE A 37 -6.00 -3.33 -7.04
N ILE A 38 -6.03 -2.03 -7.32
CA ILE A 38 -7.18 -1.33 -7.90
C ILE A 38 -6.89 -1.02 -9.38
N SER A 39 -7.44 -1.84 -10.27
CA SER A 39 -7.34 -1.64 -11.72
C SER A 39 -8.25 -0.49 -12.20
N GLU A 40 -8.04 -0.02 -13.42
CA GLU A 40 -8.94 0.97 -14.04
C GLU A 40 -10.38 0.45 -14.14
N ASP A 41 -10.57 -0.82 -14.44
CA ASP A 41 -11.90 -1.43 -14.51
C ASP A 41 -12.55 -1.54 -13.13
N SER A 42 -11.76 -1.82 -12.08
CA SER A 42 -12.22 -1.80 -10.69
C SER A 42 -12.63 -0.40 -10.25
N MET A 43 -11.91 0.65 -10.69
CA MET A 43 -12.30 2.05 -10.45
C MET A 43 -13.62 2.40 -11.14
N LYS A 44 -13.81 2.00 -12.40
CA LYS A 44 -15.08 2.17 -13.15
C LYS A 44 -16.22 1.44 -12.44
N TYR A 45 -15.97 0.22 -12.00
CA TYR A 45 -16.94 -0.56 -11.22
C TYR A 45 -17.34 0.16 -9.93
N ALA A 46 -16.38 0.65 -9.14
CA ALA A 46 -16.65 1.41 -7.93
C ALA A 46 -17.48 2.67 -8.20
N GLY A 47 -17.16 3.40 -9.28
CA GLY A 47 -17.92 4.57 -9.72
C GLY A 47 -19.37 4.24 -10.04
N THR A 48 -19.61 3.17 -10.79
CA THR A 48 -20.95 2.68 -11.10
C THR A 48 -21.72 2.24 -9.86
N LEU A 49 -21.07 1.48 -8.97
CA LEU A 49 -21.64 0.93 -7.73
C LEU A 49 -22.10 2.02 -6.76
N LEU A 50 -21.35 3.12 -6.70
CA LEU A 50 -21.60 4.24 -5.80
C LEU A 50 -22.33 5.43 -6.48
N ASN A 51 -22.57 5.34 -7.79
CA ASN A 51 -23.06 6.46 -8.61
C ASN A 51 -22.20 7.73 -8.48
N ILE A 52 -20.86 7.54 -8.60
CA ILE A 52 -19.85 8.60 -8.49
C ILE A 52 -19.03 8.63 -9.77
N PRO A 53 -18.71 9.82 -10.34
CA PRO A 53 -17.91 9.94 -11.55
C PRO A 53 -16.53 9.24 -11.41
N PHE A 54 -16.09 8.59 -12.48
CA PHE A 54 -14.78 7.94 -12.56
C PHE A 54 -13.63 8.88 -12.16
N SER A 55 -13.67 10.13 -12.57
CA SER A 55 -12.65 11.14 -12.23
C SER A 55 -12.50 11.35 -10.72
N HIS A 56 -13.61 11.26 -9.97
CA HIS A 56 -13.55 11.37 -8.51
C HIS A 56 -12.91 10.12 -7.89
N ILE A 57 -13.29 8.93 -8.35
CA ILE A 57 -12.67 7.66 -7.90
C ILE A 57 -11.18 7.67 -8.20
N LEU A 58 -10.78 8.04 -9.42
CA LEU A 58 -9.37 8.18 -9.82
C LEU A 58 -8.62 9.17 -8.93
N GLY A 59 -9.23 10.31 -8.61
CA GLY A 59 -8.65 11.31 -7.70
C GLY A 59 -8.37 10.72 -6.32
N VAL A 60 -9.30 9.95 -5.76
CA VAL A 60 -9.10 9.27 -4.47
C VAL A 60 -7.98 8.23 -4.55
N VAL A 61 -7.99 7.36 -5.56
CA VAL A 61 -6.96 6.32 -5.73
C VAL A 61 -5.57 6.90 -5.94
N THR A 62 -5.46 8.05 -6.60
CA THR A 62 -4.16 8.71 -6.82
C THR A 62 -3.69 9.51 -5.61
N PHE A 63 -4.60 10.00 -4.78
CA PHE A 63 -4.28 10.75 -3.58
C PHE A 63 -3.81 9.84 -2.44
N TYR A 64 -4.47 8.72 -2.22
CA TYR A 64 -4.16 7.80 -1.14
C TYR A 64 -3.10 6.79 -1.58
N THR A 65 -1.85 6.95 -1.15
CA THR A 65 -0.70 6.13 -1.57
C THR A 65 -0.80 4.66 -1.18
N MET A 66 -1.56 4.33 -0.12
CA MET A 66 -1.83 2.94 0.27
C MET A 66 -2.75 2.21 -0.71
N LEU A 67 -3.42 2.91 -1.63
CA LEU A 67 -4.24 2.30 -2.67
C LEU A 67 -3.37 1.95 -3.88
N GLN A 68 -3.09 0.68 -4.05
CA GLN A 68 -2.17 0.18 -5.07
C GLN A 68 -2.85 0.16 -6.45
N LYS A 69 -2.27 0.87 -7.43
CA LYS A 69 -2.76 0.92 -8.83
C LYS A 69 -2.21 -0.19 -9.71
N LYS A 70 -1.27 -0.96 -9.20
CA LYS A 70 -0.61 -2.08 -9.87
C LYS A 70 -0.45 -3.21 -8.88
N ALA A 71 -0.35 -4.42 -9.39
CA ALA A 71 -0.02 -5.57 -8.55
C ALA A 71 1.32 -5.34 -7.84
N VAL A 72 1.34 -5.59 -6.56
CA VAL A 72 2.53 -5.56 -5.69
C VAL A 72 2.96 -6.98 -5.34
N GLY A 73 4.15 -7.12 -4.81
CA GLY A 73 4.63 -8.39 -4.27
C GLY A 73 3.87 -8.82 -3.01
N LYS A 74 3.95 -10.10 -2.67
CA LYS A 74 3.40 -10.63 -1.41
C LYS A 74 3.86 -9.81 -0.21
N HIS A 75 5.13 -9.39 -0.21
CA HIS A 75 5.73 -8.50 0.76
C HIS A 75 6.01 -7.16 0.08
N HIS A 76 5.09 -6.21 0.25
CA HIS A 76 5.25 -4.85 -0.25
C HIS A 76 6.02 -4.03 0.78
N VAL A 77 7.27 -3.69 0.46
CA VAL A 77 8.17 -2.95 1.35
C VAL A 77 8.06 -1.47 1.04
N GLU A 78 7.64 -0.66 2.01
CA GLU A 78 7.57 0.79 1.92
C GLU A 78 8.60 1.42 2.86
N VAL A 79 9.66 1.99 2.31
CA VAL A 79 10.75 2.64 3.07
C VAL A 79 10.42 4.12 3.25
N CYS A 80 10.35 4.58 4.50
CA CYS A 80 10.18 5.99 4.79
C CYS A 80 11.45 6.78 4.42
N THR A 81 11.32 7.74 3.51
CA THR A 81 12.43 8.58 3.03
C THR A 81 12.30 10.06 3.47
N ASN A 82 11.34 10.38 4.35
CA ASN A 82 11.16 11.73 4.88
C ASN A 82 12.31 12.17 5.80
N VAL A 83 12.33 13.45 6.12
CA VAL A 83 13.45 14.17 6.74
C VAL A 83 14.08 13.44 7.94
N SER A 84 13.31 12.97 8.90
CA SER A 84 13.85 12.27 10.09
C SER A 84 14.51 10.94 9.70
N CYS A 85 13.89 10.16 8.83
CA CYS A 85 14.44 8.90 8.33
C CYS A 85 15.67 9.16 7.44
N MET A 86 15.62 10.18 6.60
CA MET A 86 16.74 10.59 5.75
C MET A 86 17.98 10.96 6.59
N LEU A 87 17.81 11.81 7.61
CA LEU A 87 18.89 12.21 8.51
C LEU A 87 19.46 11.02 9.30
N ARG A 88 18.66 10.00 9.55
CA ARG A 88 19.05 8.77 10.25
C ARG A 88 19.49 7.65 9.29
N GLY A 89 19.63 7.93 8.01
CA GLY A 89 20.26 7.05 7.03
C GLY A 89 19.32 6.14 6.25
N SER A 90 18.03 6.50 6.09
CA SER A 90 17.08 5.70 5.30
C SER A 90 17.54 5.49 3.85
N GLY A 91 18.29 6.41 3.25
CA GLY A 91 18.85 6.21 1.92
C GLY A 91 19.80 5.00 1.83
N LYS A 92 20.60 4.74 2.88
CA LYS A 92 21.45 3.53 2.94
C LYS A 92 20.62 2.25 3.12
N ILE A 93 19.53 2.34 3.89
CA ILE A 93 18.58 1.24 4.06
C ILE A 93 17.91 0.90 2.72
N LEU A 94 17.41 1.91 2.01
CA LEU A 94 16.78 1.75 0.71
C LEU A 94 17.78 1.12 -0.30
N GLU A 95 18.98 1.67 -0.43
CA GLU A 95 20.02 1.14 -1.33
C GLU A 95 20.39 -0.33 -0.98
N HIS A 96 20.44 -0.67 0.30
CA HIS A 96 20.71 -2.03 0.75
C HIS A 96 19.58 -3.00 0.35
N ILE A 97 18.34 -2.60 0.53
CA ILE A 97 17.16 -3.39 0.11
C ILE A 97 17.16 -3.57 -1.42
N GLU A 98 17.41 -2.51 -2.18
CA GLU A 98 17.52 -2.59 -3.64
C GLU A 98 18.54 -3.65 -4.09
N LYS A 99 19.72 -3.65 -3.46
CA LYS A 99 20.78 -4.63 -3.76
C LYS A 99 20.38 -6.06 -3.37
N ARG A 100 19.74 -6.22 -2.22
CA ARG A 100 19.33 -7.53 -1.72
C ARG A 100 18.22 -8.16 -2.55
N LEU A 101 17.23 -7.37 -2.97
CA LEU A 101 16.07 -7.83 -3.72
C LEU A 101 16.28 -7.76 -5.26
N GLY A 102 17.27 -7.02 -5.72
CA GLY A 102 17.55 -6.82 -7.15
C GLY A 102 16.49 -5.99 -7.88
N ILE A 103 15.76 -5.14 -7.17
CA ILE A 103 14.68 -4.28 -7.70
C ILE A 103 14.85 -2.84 -7.22
N LYS A 104 14.25 -1.91 -7.96
CA LYS A 104 14.17 -0.49 -7.63
C LYS A 104 12.79 -0.12 -7.05
N PRO A 105 12.65 1.05 -6.39
CA PRO A 105 11.33 1.56 -6.01
C PRO A 105 10.36 1.60 -7.20
N GLY A 106 9.14 1.08 -6.99
CA GLY A 106 8.12 0.91 -8.00
C GLY A 106 8.16 -0.40 -8.77
N GLU A 107 9.14 -1.27 -8.50
CA GLU A 107 9.30 -2.57 -9.14
C GLU A 107 8.87 -3.73 -8.24
N VAL A 108 8.65 -4.88 -8.88
CA VAL A 108 8.26 -6.15 -8.26
C VAL A 108 9.26 -7.22 -8.71
N THR A 109 9.69 -8.09 -7.81
CA THR A 109 10.57 -9.23 -8.16
C THR A 109 9.88 -10.18 -9.14
N HIS A 110 10.67 -10.87 -9.95
CA HIS A 110 10.14 -11.78 -10.98
C HIS A 110 9.25 -12.88 -10.40
N ASP A 111 9.56 -13.34 -9.19
CA ASP A 111 8.78 -14.35 -8.45
C ASP A 111 7.52 -13.77 -7.78
N LYS A 112 7.29 -12.45 -7.92
CA LYS A 112 6.19 -11.70 -7.31
C LYS A 112 6.17 -11.76 -5.78
N LYS A 113 7.27 -12.11 -5.15
CA LYS A 113 7.37 -12.22 -3.71
C LYS A 113 7.55 -10.88 -3.05
N TRP A 114 8.37 -10.01 -3.64
CA TRP A 114 8.71 -8.71 -3.11
C TRP A 114 8.35 -7.57 -4.05
N SER A 115 8.01 -6.44 -3.49
CA SER A 115 7.95 -5.16 -4.19
C SER A 115 8.48 -4.07 -3.28
N LEU A 116 9.04 -3.02 -3.88
CA LEU A 116 9.69 -1.93 -3.15
C LEU A 116 9.07 -0.60 -3.53
N ALA A 117 8.83 0.24 -2.54
CA ALA A 117 8.37 1.62 -2.72
C ALA A 117 9.05 2.56 -1.70
N GLU A 118 9.10 3.83 -2.05
CA GLU A 118 9.39 4.90 -1.09
C GLU A 118 8.09 5.46 -0.54
N ALA A 119 8.02 5.63 0.78
CA ALA A 119 6.92 6.31 1.45
C ALA A 119 7.38 7.71 1.91
N GLU A 120 6.59 8.74 1.59
CA GLU A 120 6.88 10.12 2.00
C GLU A 120 6.98 10.25 3.52
N CYS A 121 6.08 9.64 4.27
CA CYS A 121 6.14 9.60 5.74
C CYS A 121 5.23 8.51 6.30
N LEU A 122 5.79 7.68 7.19
CA LEU A 122 5.04 6.64 7.91
C LEU A 122 4.75 7.00 9.38
N GLY A 123 5.07 8.23 9.81
CA GLY A 123 4.67 8.77 11.12
C GLY A 123 5.53 8.35 12.32
N SER A 124 6.51 7.44 12.17
CA SER A 124 7.33 6.92 13.28
C SER A 124 8.69 7.62 13.40
N CYS A 125 8.69 8.96 13.45
CA CYS A 125 9.91 9.77 13.42
C CYS A 125 10.84 9.54 14.62
N GLY A 126 10.30 9.20 15.79
CA GLY A 126 11.08 8.94 17.01
C GLY A 126 11.93 7.67 16.94
N THR A 127 11.58 6.74 16.07
CA THR A 127 12.22 5.43 15.90
C THR A 127 12.82 5.25 14.51
N ALA A 128 13.09 6.37 13.83
CA ALA A 128 13.73 6.38 12.52
C ALA A 128 15.13 5.74 12.54
N PRO A 129 15.63 5.16 11.42
CA PRO A 129 14.91 4.94 10.17
C PRO A 129 13.94 3.77 10.28
N MET A 130 12.89 3.78 9.44
CA MET A 130 11.84 2.77 9.49
C MET A 130 11.31 2.42 8.11
N LEU A 131 10.66 1.26 8.01
CA LEU A 131 9.89 0.80 6.87
C LEU A 131 8.59 0.12 7.34
N ALA A 132 7.65 -0.07 6.41
CA ALA A 132 6.46 -0.89 6.62
C ALA A 132 6.44 -2.07 5.63
N ILE A 133 5.84 -3.18 6.04
CA ILE A 133 5.45 -4.30 5.17
C ILE A 133 4.00 -4.63 5.52
N GLY A 134 3.06 -4.26 4.66
CA GLY A 134 1.65 -4.28 4.98
C GLY A 134 1.35 -3.39 6.19
N ASP A 135 0.70 -3.92 7.22
CA ASP A 135 0.34 -3.18 8.44
C ASP A 135 1.46 -3.21 9.52
N GLU A 136 2.56 -3.90 9.28
CA GLU A 136 3.64 -4.06 10.25
C GLU A 136 4.73 -3.01 10.07
N TYR A 137 5.12 -2.34 11.17
CA TYR A 137 6.19 -1.35 11.23
C TYR A 137 7.47 -1.97 11.74
N TYR A 138 8.56 -1.70 11.02
CA TYR A 138 9.93 -2.10 11.39
C TYR A 138 10.77 -0.86 11.62
N GLU A 139 11.23 -0.69 12.84
CA GLU A 139 11.79 0.55 13.36
C GLU A 139 13.23 0.42 13.83
N ASN A 140 13.92 1.59 14.02
CA ASN A 140 15.33 1.63 14.41
C ASN A 140 16.18 0.69 13.53
N LEU A 141 16.00 0.82 12.22
CA LEU A 141 16.60 -0.10 11.24
C LEU A 141 18.11 0.05 11.17
N THR A 142 18.76 -1.10 11.03
CA THR A 142 20.18 -1.25 10.62
C THR A 142 20.24 -2.20 9.43
N LEU A 143 21.39 -2.28 8.75
CA LEU A 143 21.54 -3.18 7.60
C LEU A 143 21.37 -4.65 8.03
N GLU A 144 21.88 -5.01 9.20
CA GLU A 144 21.75 -6.36 9.76
C GLU A 144 20.29 -6.72 10.08
N LYS A 145 19.50 -5.74 10.57
CA LYS A 145 18.07 -5.95 10.81
C LYS A 145 17.31 -6.19 9.49
N ILE A 146 17.68 -5.47 8.43
CA ILE A 146 17.11 -5.66 7.10
C ILE A 146 17.43 -7.05 6.57
N ASP A 147 18.68 -7.51 6.69
CA ASP A 147 19.06 -8.86 6.25
C ASP A 147 18.26 -9.92 7.01
N THR A 148 18.19 -9.82 8.35
CA THR A 148 17.41 -10.74 9.18
C THR A 148 15.92 -10.72 8.78
N LEU A 149 15.36 -9.56 8.53
CA LEU A 149 13.95 -9.41 8.13
C LEU A 149 13.68 -10.09 6.79
N ILE A 150 14.49 -9.81 5.78
CA ILE A 150 14.33 -10.40 4.45
C ILE A 150 14.47 -11.92 4.52
N ASP A 151 15.46 -12.43 5.28
CA ASP A 151 15.69 -13.87 5.43
C ASP A 151 14.55 -14.58 6.20
N SER A 152 13.91 -13.89 7.16
CA SER A 152 12.79 -14.45 7.92
C SER A 152 11.49 -14.57 7.14
N LEU A 153 11.35 -13.78 6.07
CA LEU A 153 10.17 -13.74 5.21
C LEU A 153 10.34 -14.54 3.91
N GLN A 154 11.47 -15.25 3.77
CA GLN A 154 11.75 -16.09 2.58
C GLN A 154 10.88 -17.35 2.46
#